data_d339bdb47117e9057d1af3e3cc6f6d3a
#
_entry.id   d339bdb47117e9057d1af3e3cc6f6d3a
#
_cell.length_a   1.000
_cell.length_b   1.000
_cell.length_c   1.000
_cell.angle_alpha   90.00
_cell.angle_beta   90.00
_cell.angle_gamma   90.00
#
_symmetry.space_group_name_H-M   'P 1'
#
loop_
_entity.id
_entity.type
_entity.pdbx_description
1 polymer ?
#
loop_
_entity_poly.entity_id
_entity_poly.type
_entity_poly.pdbx_seq_one_letter_code
_entity_poly.pdbx_strand_id
1 'polypeptide(L)'
;LVKHDILSFAAHTNLDTAKGGVNDALAAALSLSDTEGLVFEQETKERKLALYVKPVTAKVLRHTLSELYGDAVNHFYLLDDEDDATDEAKLECNVPTALLASVLAKVQEICGDIHYDVYTLESHGYKEYMGRIGNLPAPMSGKEALSYIKEKLGIPVLRYAGNPDTTISRVAVLGGAGSEFAALAKAKGADLYLTGDLKYHEAQDASRLGLLIADGGHFYTERVIVPALAKRLRTYAAEHGWEIEVIEDSRAEDIFREV
;
A
#
# COMPACT_ATOMS: atom_id res chain seq x y z
N LEU A 1 6.11 27.80 -4.47
CA LEU A 1 5.15 27.17 -3.54
C LEU A 1 4.92 28.09 -2.33
N VAL A 2 5.93 28.36 -1.49
CA VAL A 2 5.78 29.16 -0.25
C VAL A 2 5.15 30.54 -0.48
N LYS A 3 5.50 31.25 -1.57
CA LYS A 3 4.90 32.56 -1.90
C LYS A 3 3.39 32.53 -2.18
N HIS A 4 2.82 31.37 -2.37
CA HIS A 4 1.42 31.16 -2.74
C HIS A 4 0.70 30.25 -1.75
N ASP A 5 1.27 30.06 -0.55
CA ASP A 5 0.74 29.20 0.51
C ASP A 5 0.40 27.77 0.03
N ILE A 6 1.24 27.25 -0.88
CA ILE A 6 1.08 25.90 -1.44
C ILE A 6 1.98 24.93 -0.68
N LEU A 7 1.36 23.95 -0.05
CA LEU A 7 2.06 22.81 0.53
C LEU A 7 2.39 21.76 -0.55
N SER A 8 3.54 21.12 -0.43
CA SER A 8 3.94 20.04 -1.32
C SER A 8 4.18 18.78 -0.50
N PHE A 9 3.58 17.69 -0.93
CA PHE A 9 3.78 16.37 -0.35
C PHE A 9 4.22 15.41 -1.45
N ALA A 10 5.31 14.68 -1.21
CA ALA A 10 5.81 13.65 -2.11
C ALA A 10 5.59 12.27 -1.49
N ALA A 11 4.84 11.42 -2.19
CA ALA A 11 4.73 10.00 -1.89
C ALA A 11 5.56 9.23 -2.92
N HIS A 12 6.43 8.34 -2.47
CA HIS A 12 7.34 7.55 -3.31
C HIS A 12 7.24 6.08 -2.90
N THR A 13 8.32 5.41 -2.55
CA THR A 13 8.34 3.98 -2.17
C THR A 13 7.38 3.61 -1.04
N ASN A 14 7.05 4.54 -0.16
CA ASN A 14 6.01 4.36 0.85
C ASN A 14 4.61 4.16 0.25
N LEU A 15 4.35 4.69 -0.96
CA LEU A 15 3.09 4.47 -1.68
C LEU A 15 3.14 3.19 -2.51
N ASP A 16 4.33 2.70 -2.88
CA ASP A 16 4.48 1.44 -3.61
C ASP A 16 4.17 0.23 -2.72
N THR A 17 4.55 0.29 -1.45
CA THR A 17 4.34 -0.79 -0.47
C THR A 17 2.99 -0.71 0.24
N ALA A 18 2.39 0.49 0.30
CA ALA A 18 1.15 0.73 1.02
C ALA A 18 -0.03 -0.09 0.48
N LYS A 19 -0.91 -0.52 1.39
CA LYS A 19 -2.20 -1.12 1.02
C LYS A 19 -3.05 -0.08 0.28
N GLY A 20 -3.50 -0.44 -0.92
CA GLY A 20 -4.21 0.47 -1.83
C GLY A 20 -3.28 1.46 -2.54
N GLY A 21 -1.97 1.23 -2.52
CA GLY A 21 -0.96 2.01 -3.22
C GLY A 21 -0.78 1.60 -4.68
N VAL A 22 0.38 1.98 -5.27
CA VAL A 22 0.66 1.82 -6.72
C VAL A 22 0.43 0.39 -7.19
N ASN A 23 0.99 -0.58 -6.48
CA ASN A 23 0.94 -1.98 -6.92
C ASN A 23 -0.45 -2.61 -6.77
N ASP A 24 -1.26 -2.17 -5.81
CA ASP A 24 -2.67 -2.56 -5.70
C ASP A 24 -3.50 -1.93 -6.82
N ALA A 25 -3.24 -0.66 -7.15
CA ALA A 25 -3.90 0.03 -8.26
C ALA A 25 -3.55 -0.63 -9.61
N LEU A 26 -2.28 -1.03 -9.80
CA LEU A 26 -1.82 -1.72 -11.01
C LEU A 26 -2.48 -3.09 -11.15
N ALA A 27 -2.52 -3.88 -10.08
CA ALA A 27 -3.20 -5.16 -10.06
C ALA A 27 -4.71 -5.02 -10.35
N ALA A 28 -5.35 -4.00 -9.77
CA ALA A 28 -6.77 -3.70 -10.00
C ALA A 28 -7.06 -3.25 -11.43
N ALA A 29 -6.17 -2.44 -12.05
CA ALA A 29 -6.29 -2.01 -13.44
C ALA A 29 -6.29 -3.20 -14.41
N LEU A 30 -5.55 -4.26 -14.07
CA LEU A 30 -5.53 -5.52 -14.81
C LEU A 30 -6.59 -6.52 -14.34
N SER A 31 -7.47 -6.13 -13.43
CA SER A 31 -8.52 -6.99 -12.88
C SER A 31 -7.99 -8.30 -12.30
N LEU A 32 -6.80 -8.27 -11.66
CA LEU A 32 -6.23 -9.46 -11.02
C LEU A 32 -7.05 -9.84 -9.78
N SER A 33 -7.34 -11.13 -9.64
CA SER A 33 -7.97 -11.72 -8.45
C SER A 33 -6.95 -12.46 -7.59
N ASP A 34 -7.33 -12.79 -6.35
CA ASP A 34 -6.52 -13.55 -5.39
C ASP A 34 -5.09 -12.99 -5.27
N THR A 35 -5.00 -11.68 -5.13
CA THR A 35 -3.71 -10.98 -5.12
C THR A 35 -2.95 -11.21 -3.83
N GLU A 36 -1.66 -11.50 -3.98
CA GLU A 36 -0.69 -11.65 -2.90
C GLU A 36 0.48 -10.67 -3.10
N GLY A 37 1.22 -10.39 -2.02
CA GLY A 37 2.45 -9.60 -2.11
C GLY A 37 3.56 -10.33 -2.87
N LEU A 38 4.27 -9.62 -3.75
CA LEU A 38 5.35 -10.20 -4.54
C LEU A 38 6.67 -10.22 -3.76
N VAL A 39 7.18 -9.08 -3.37
CA VAL A 39 8.46 -8.92 -2.66
C VAL A 39 8.18 -8.49 -1.22
N PHE A 40 8.60 -9.29 -0.26
CA PHE A 40 8.49 -8.91 1.16
C PHE A 40 9.50 -7.79 1.46
N GLU A 41 9.02 -6.68 1.99
CA GLU A 41 9.84 -5.54 2.39
C GLU A 41 10.05 -5.52 3.91
N GLN A 42 8.96 -5.43 4.65
CA GLN A 42 9.03 -5.36 6.10
C GLN A 42 7.75 -5.85 6.76
N GLU A 43 7.85 -6.09 8.06
CA GLU A 43 6.72 -6.39 8.92
C GLU A 43 6.58 -5.27 9.98
N THR A 44 5.48 -4.57 9.96
CA THR A 44 5.13 -3.61 10.99
C THR A 44 4.49 -4.34 12.15
N LYS A 45 5.20 -4.40 13.29
CA LYS A 45 4.70 -5.01 14.51
C LYS A 45 3.87 -4.03 15.31
N GLU A 46 2.78 -4.52 15.86
CA GLU A 46 1.95 -3.78 16.81
C GLU A 46 2.30 -4.12 18.25
N ARG A 47 2.02 -3.16 19.12
CA ARG A 47 2.07 -3.30 20.57
C ARG A 47 0.68 -3.03 21.11
N LYS A 48 0.27 -3.75 22.14
CA LYS A 48 -0.89 -3.38 22.94
C LYS A 48 -0.43 -2.40 24.01
N LEU A 49 -1.01 -1.22 23.99
CA LEU A 49 -0.83 -0.20 25.02
C LEU A 49 -2.06 -0.27 25.95
N ALA A 50 -1.82 -0.46 27.22
CA ALA A 50 -2.83 -0.41 28.27
C ALA A 50 -2.57 0.80 29.17
N LEU A 51 -3.54 1.69 29.27
CA LEU A 51 -3.47 2.94 30.03
C LEU A 51 -4.45 2.85 31.21
N TYR A 52 -3.98 3.18 32.40
CA TYR A 52 -4.78 3.17 33.63
C TYR A 52 -5.07 4.62 34.00
N VAL A 53 -6.30 5.05 33.78
CA VAL A 53 -6.74 6.44 33.89
C VAL A 53 -8.19 6.52 34.36
N LYS A 54 -8.63 7.71 34.78
CA LYS A 54 -10.06 7.92 35.08
C LYS A 54 -10.95 7.71 33.87
N PRO A 55 -12.17 7.22 34.00
CA PRO A 55 -13.11 6.94 32.90
C PRO A 55 -13.29 8.12 31.93
N VAL A 56 -13.40 9.33 32.47
CA VAL A 56 -13.55 10.55 31.67
C VAL A 56 -12.31 10.80 30.83
N THR A 57 -11.12 10.61 31.40
CA THR A 57 -9.83 10.77 30.72
C THR A 57 -9.64 9.72 29.64
N ALA A 58 -10.06 8.46 29.89
CA ALA A 58 -10.02 7.39 28.90
C ALA A 58 -10.83 7.73 27.64
N LYS A 59 -12.01 8.33 27.79
CA LYS A 59 -12.85 8.77 26.67
C LYS A 59 -12.16 9.88 25.85
N VAL A 60 -11.55 10.86 26.53
CA VAL A 60 -10.78 11.93 25.88
C VAL A 60 -9.59 11.36 25.11
N LEU A 61 -8.79 10.48 25.76
CA LEU A 61 -7.65 9.83 25.11
C LEU A 61 -8.06 9.04 23.86
N ARG A 62 -9.10 8.21 23.98
CA ARG A 62 -9.62 7.46 22.83
C ARG A 62 -9.96 8.38 21.67
N HIS A 63 -10.69 9.45 21.91
CA HIS A 63 -11.07 10.41 20.88
C HIS A 63 -9.82 11.07 20.27
N THR A 64 -8.96 11.64 21.11
CA THR A 64 -7.75 12.34 20.65
C THR A 64 -6.80 11.45 19.86
N LEU A 65 -6.57 10.21 20.33
CA LEU A 65 -5.70 9.27 19.63
C LEU A 65 -6.32 8.83 18.30
N SER A 66 -7.63 8.62 18.23
CA SER A 66 -8.32 8.31 16.98
C SER A 66 -8.23 9.46 15.97
N GLU A 67 -8.39 10.71 16.42
CA GLU A 67 -8.28 11.89 15.55
C GLU A 67 -6.85 12.09 15.03
N LEU A 68 -5.83 11.91 15.86
CA LEU A 68 -4.44 12.18 15.51
C LEU A 68 -3.81 11.07 14.66
N TYR A 69 -4.16 9.82 14.90
CA TYR A 69 -3.50 8.66 14.30
C TYR A 69 -4.40 7.85 13.38
N GLY A 70 -5.70 8.16 13.33
CA GLY A 70 -6.67 7.43 12.52
C GLY A 70 -6.63 5.93 12.78
N ASP A 71 -6.74 5.15 11.71
CA ASP A 71 -6.71 3.68 11.77
C ASP A 71 -5.35 3.09 12.20
N ALA A 72 -4.30 3.91 12.27
CA ALA A 72 -2.99 3.43 12.72
C ALA A 72 -3.00 3.06 14.20
N VAL A 73 -3.79 3.76 15.03
CA VAL A 73 -4.04 3.37 16.42
C VAL A 73 -5.48 2.84 16.49
N ASN A 74 -5.61 1.56 16.75
CA ASN A 74 -6.87 0.84 16.55
C ASN A 74 -7.19 -0.12 17.71
N HIS A 75 -8.28 -0.89 17.57
CA HIS A 75 -8.70 -1.88 18.56
C HIS A 75 -8.79 -1.30 19.96
N PHE A 76 -9.51 -0.17 20.10
CA PHE A 76 -9.75 0.45 21.39
C PHE A 76 -10.76 -0.37 22.20
N TYR A 77 -10.36 -0.71 23.43
CA TYR A 77 -11.23 -1.32 24.45
C TYR A 77 -11.16 -0.48 25.70
N LEU A 78 -12.31 -0.10 26.24
CA LEU A 78 -12.44 0.56 27.51
C LEU A 78 -13.08 -0.43 28.50
N LEU A 79 -12.32 -0.78 29.51
CA LEU A 79 -12.79 -1.55 30.67
C LEU A 79 -12.97 -0.58 31.82
N ASP A 80 -14.21 -0.37 32.18
CA ASP A 80 -14.62 0.50 33.26
C ASP A 80 -15.44 -0.38 34.22
N ASP A 81 -14.93 -0.60 35.41
CA ASP A 81 -15.62 -1.35 36.46
C ASP A 81 -16.30 -0.34 37.39
N GLU A 82 -17.58 -0.14 37.17
CA GLU A 82 -18.42 0.80 37.99
C GLU A 82 -18.44 0.43 39.48
N ASP A 83 -18.11 -0.81 39.84
CA ASP A 83 -18.02 -1.31 41.18
C ASP A 83 -16.62 -1.18 41.81
N ASP A 84 -15.61 -0.75 41.03
CA ASP A 84 -14.25 -0.58 41.55
C ASP A 84 -14.11 0.73 42.33
N ALA A 85 -13.67 0.59 43.60
CA ALA A 85 -13.44 1.70 44.53
C ALA A 85 -12.27 2.63 44.08
N THR A 86 -11.54 2.30 43.04
CA THR A 86 -10.34 3.06 42.58
C THR A 86 -10.68 4.21 41.64
N ASP A 87 -11.91 4.30 41.09
CA ASP A 87 -12.30 5.28 40.06
C ASP A 87 -11.28 5.26 38.85
N GLU A 88 -10.77 4.07 38.54
CA GLU A 88 -9.78 3.83 37.49
C GLU A 88 -10.38 2.96 36.40
N ALA A 89 -10.22 3.39 35.15
CA ALA A 89 -10.58 2.62 33.96
C ALA A 89 -9.31 2.19 33.23
N LYS A 90 -9.37 1.06 32.54
CA LYS A 90 -8.32 0.57 31.67
C LYS A 90 -8.70 0.82 30.21
N LEU A 91 -7.95 1.70 29.53
CA LEU A 91 -8.06 1.90 28.09
C LEU A 91 -6.97 1.09 27.39
N GLU A 92 -7.35 0.13 26.57
CA GLU A 92 -6.42 -0.60 25.71
C GLU A 92 -6.53 -0.16 24.26
N CYS A 93 -5.40 -0.12 23.54
CA CYS A 93 -5.37 0.04 22.08
C CYS A 93 -4.17 -0.66 21.49
N ASN A 94 -4.24 -0.97 20.18
CA ASN A 94 -3.10 -1.43 19.43
C ASN A 94 -2.38 -0.25 18.81
N VAL A 95 -1.06 -0.23 18.91
CA VAL A 95 -0.20 0.84 18.42
C VAL A 95 0.95 0.25 17.61
N PRO A 96 1.20 0.70 16.37
CA PRO A 96 2.41 0.34 15.64
C PRO A 96 3.66 0.67 16.45
N THR A 97 4.63 -0.22 16.46
CA THR A 97 5.86 -0.02 17.24
C THR A 97 6.56 1.31 16.90
N ALA A 98 6.50 1.72 15.63
CA ALA A 98 7.07 2.99 15.16
C ALA A 98 6.37 4.24 15.74
N LEU A 99 5.10 4.14 16.10
CA LEU A 99 4.31 5.25 16.64
C LEU A 99 4.26 5.26 18.17
N LEU A 100 4.71 4.19 18.84
CA LEU A 100 4.55 4.03 20.28
C LEU A 100 5.11 5.23 21.08
N ALA A 101 6.30 5.70 20.73
CA ALA A 101 6.92 6.84 21.42
C ALA A 101 6.10 8.14 21.25
N SER A 102 5.57 8.38 20.06
CA SER A 102 4.74 9.55 19.76
C SER A 102 3.40 9.48 20.49
N VAL A 103 2.77 8.29 20.54
CA VAL A 103 1.53 8.06 21.27
C VAL A 103 1.74 8.27 22.75
N LEU A 104 2.80 7.70 23.34
CA LEU A 104 3.12 7.89 24.77
C LEU A 104 3.39 9.35 25.11
N ALA A 105 4.10 10.09 24.25
CA ALA A 105 4.32 11.52 24.45
C ALA A 105 3.00 12.31 24.46
N LYS A 106 2.05 11.97 23.58
CA LYS A 106 0.72 12.60 23.58
C LYS A 106 -0.09 12.21 24.80
N VAL A 107 -0.03 10.98 25.26
CA VAL A 107 -0.67 10.52 26.50
C VAL A 107 -0.14 11.30 27.69
N GLN A 108 1.18 11.46 27.80
CA GLN A 108 1.82 12.23 28.86
C GLN A 108 1.44 13.72 28.83
N GLU A 109 1.33 14.31 27.63
CA GLU A 109 0.85 15.70 27.46
C GLU A 109 -0.57 15.90 28.06
N ILE A 110 -1.46 14.92 27.87
CA ILE A 110 -2.87 15.01 28.31
C ILE A 110 -3.04 14.66 29.77
N CYS A 111 -2.35 13.64 30.25
CA CYS A 111 -2.61 13.01 31.54
C CYS A 111 -1.49 13.23 32.59
N GLY A 112 -0.30 13.73 32.17
CA GLY A 112 0.90 13.68 33.00
C GLY A 112 1.44 12.26 33.18
N ASP A 113 2.06 12.00 34.31
CA ASP A 113 2.57 10.66 34.63
C ASP A 113 1.40 9.75 35.04
N ILE A 114 1.22 8.69 34.29
CA ILE A 114 0.21 7.66 34.55
C ILE A 114 0.85 6.28 34.50
N HIS A 115 0.21 5.32 35.14
CA HIS A 115 0.57 3.92 34.96
C HIS A 115 0.14 3.42 33.58
N TYR A 116 1.03 2.72 32.88
CA TYR A 116 0.72 2.05 31.61
C TYR A 116 1.55 0.78 31.43
N ASP A 117 1.01 -0.15 30.67
CA ASP A 117 1.70 -1.36 30.24
C ASP A 117 1.81 -1.43 28.73
N VAL A 118 2.89 -2.02 28.24
CA VAL A 118 3.11 -2.28 26.80
C VAL A 118 3.36 -3.78 26.60
N TYR A 119 2.48 -4.43 25.87
CA TYR A 119 2.60 -5.84 25.55
C TYR A 119 3.03 -6.06 24.09
N THR A 120 3.87 -7.06 23.87
CA THR A 120 4.20 -7.53 22.52
C THR A 120 3.05 -8.36 21.98
N LEU A 121 2.58 -8.03 20.78
CA LEU A 121 1.57 -8.81 20.07
C LEU A 121 2.26 -9.62 18.98
N GLU A 122 2.34 -10.94 19.14
CA GLU A 122 3.01 -11.79 18.16
C GLU A 122 2.18 -12.03 16.89
N SER A 123 0.86 -11.99 17.01
CA SER A 123 -0.08 -12.25 15.92
C SER A 123 -0.62 -10.99 15.25
N HIS A 124 -0.22 -9.81 15.70
CA HIS A 124 -0.69 -8.53 15.19
C HIS A 124 0.45 -7.74 14.55
N GLY A 125 0.17 -7.28 13.37
CA GLY A 125 1.05 -6.52 12.52
C GLY A 125 0.64 -6.73 11.07
N TYR A 126 1.16 -5.94 10.18
CA TYR A 126 0.94 -6.13 8.75
C TYR A 126 2.29 -6.22 8.03
N LYS A 127 2.28 -7.06 7.00
CA LYS A 127 3.45 -7.23 6.12
C LYS A 127 3.28 -6.31 4.93
N GLU A 128 4.34 -5.57 4.65
CA GLU A 128 4.44 -4.72 3.48
C GLU A 128 5.15 -5.45 2.36
N TYR A 129 4.65 -5.28 1.17
CA TYR A 129 5.18 -5.94 -0.03
C TYR A 129 5.27 -4.96 -1.18
N MET A 130 6.39 -4.95 -1.90
CA MET A 130 6.46 -4.38 -3.23
C MET A 130 5.91 -5.36 -4.25
N GLY A 131 5.19 -4.83 -5.23
CA GLY A 131 4.56 -5.65 -6.26
C GLY A 131 3.39 -6.49 -5.75
N ARG A 132 2.66 -7.04 -6.70
CA ARG A 132 1.57 -7.98 -6.47
C ARG A 132 1.66 -9.14 -7.45
N ILE A 133 1.11 -10.28 -7.07
CA ILE A 133 0.90 -11.42 -7.97
C ILE A 133 -0.52 -11.91 -7.80
N GLY A 134 -1.22 -12.18 -8.90
CA GLY A 134 -2.62 -12.61 -8.88
C GLY A 134 -3.02 -13.31 -10.17
N ASN A 135 -4.28 -13.71 -10.25
CA ASN A 135 -4.82 -14.44 -11.38
C ASN A 135 -5.54 -13.50 -12.35
N LEU A 136 -5.36 -13.72 -13.65
CA LEU A 136 -6.18 -13.08 -14.68
C LEU A 136 -7.64 -13.53 -14.56
N PRO A 137 -8.61 -12.73 -15.05
CA PRO A 137 -10.03 -13.12 -15.07
C PRO A 137 -10.30 -14.43 -15.81
N ALA A 138 -9.50 -14.76 -16.81
CA ALA A 138 -9.48 -16.03 -17.51
C ALA A 138 -8.08 -16.30 -18.09
N PRO A 139 -7.66 -17.56 -18.20
CA PRO A 139 -6.44 -17.91 -18.93
C PRO A 139 -6.50 -17.47 -20.39
N MET A 140 -5.38 -16.95 -20.88
CA MET A 140 -5.26 -16.49 -22.28
C MET A 140 -3.85 -16.74 -22.81
N SER A 141 -3.61 -16.66 -24.10
CA SER A 141 -2.26 -16.74 -24.66
C SER A 141 -1.40 -15.53 -24.25
N GLY A 142 -0.09 -15.67 -24.23
CA GLY A 142 0.81 -14.56 -23.93
C GLY A 142 0.61 -13.36 -24.87
N LYS A 143 0.30 -13.60 -26.15
CA LYS A 143 -0.04 -12.52 -27.11
C LYS A 143 -1.30 -11.75 -26.68
N GLU A 144 -2.34 -12.47 -26.28
CA GLU A 144 -3.58 -11.85 -25.80
C GLU A 144 -3.35 -11.10 -24.48
N ALA A 145 -2.57 -11.69 -23.55
CA ALA A 145 -2.22 -11.06 -22.28
C ALA A 145 -1.42 -9.75 -22.48
N LEU A 146 -0.44 -9.74 -23.38
CA LEU A 146 0.31 -8.52 -23.74
C LEU A 146 -0.60 -7.45 -24.35
N SER A 147 -1.52 -7.84 -25.23
CA SER A 147 -2.51 -6.92 -25.83
C SER A 147 -3.47 -6.38 -24.77
N TYR A 148 -3.94 -7.23 -23.87
CA TYR A 148 -4.82 -6.87 -22.74
C TYR A 148 -4.14 -5.85 -21.81
N ILE A 149 -2.88 -6.10 -21.41
CA ILE A 149 -2.08 -5.17 -20.59
C ILE A 149 -1.93 -3.81 -21.29
N LYS A 150 -1.53 -3.84 -22.57
CA LYS A 150 -1.37 -2.64 -23.40
C LYS A 150 -2.64 -1.79 -23.44
N GLU A 151 -3.79 -2.42 -23.67
CA GLU A 151 -5.08 -1.74 -23.72
C GLU A 151 -5.49 -1.18 -22.35
N LYS A 152 -5.41 -2.00 -21.29
CA LYS A 152 -5.84 -1.62 -19.94
C LYS A 152 -5.05 -0.45 -19.36
N LEU A 153 -3.76 -0.38 -19.65
CA LEU A 153 -2.88 0.67 -19.15
C LEU A 153 -2.67 1.83 -20.13
N GLY A 154 -3.21 1.73 -21.34
CA GLY A 154 -3.04 2.74 -22.39
C GLY A 154 -1.59 2.89 -22.83
N ILE A 155 -0.82 1.80 -22.84
CA ILE A 155 0.60 1.79 -23.22
C ILE A 155 0.69 1.87 -24.74
N PRO A 156 1.39 2.85 -25.34
CA PRO A 156 1.50 2.97 -26.81
C PRO A 156 2.35 1.86 -27.42
N VAL A 157 3.48 1.53 -26.79
CA VAL A 157 4.38 0.43 -27.20
C VAL A 157 4.77 -0.39 -25.97
N LEU A 158 4.47 -1.68 -26.01
CA LEU A 158 4.84 -2.63 -24.96
C LEU A 158 5.97 -3.53 -25.49
N ARG A 159 7.13 -3.45 -24.84
CA ARG A 159 8.25 -4.38 -25.12
C ARG A 159 8.11 -5.64 -24.28
N TYR A 160 8.56 -6.76 -24.78
CA TYR A 160 8.56 -8.01 -24.02
C TYR A 160 9.70 -8.93 -24.40
N ALA A 161 9.99 -9.90 -23.53
CA ALA A 161 10.88 -11.02 -23.78
C ALA A 161 10.26 -12.32 -23.26
N GLY A 162 10.62 -13.44 -23.84
CA GLY A 162 10.05 -14.75 -23.55
C GLY A 162 9.11 -15.24 -24.65
N ASN A 163 8.46 -16.39 -24.41
CA ASN A 163 7.60 -17.02 -25.40
C ASN A 163 6.14 -16.51 -25.28
N PRO A 164 5.61 -15.78 -26.27
CA PRO A 164 4.26 -15.24 -26.22
C PRO A 164 3.17 -16.27 -26.58
N ASP A 165 3.54 -17.50 -26.94
CA ASP A 165 2.58 -18.55 -27.26
C ASP A 165 2.22 -19.41 -26.02
N THR A 166 2.82 -19.12 -24.85
CA THR A 166 2.47 -19.78 -23.57
C THR A 166 1.12 -19.32 -23.05
N THR A 167 0.44 -20.20 -22.30
CA THR A 167 -0.78 -19.82 -21.58
C THR A 167 -0.42 -19.02 -20.33
N ILE A 168 -1.10 -17.89 -20.15
CA ILE A 168 -0.95 -17.00 -19.01
C ILE A 168 -2.22 -17.07 -18.16
N SER A 169 -2.05 -17.46 -16.91
CA SER A 169 -3.12 -17.49 -15.91
C SER A 169 -2.77 -16.59 -14.72
N ARG A 170 -1.49 -16.60 -14.33
CA ARG A 170 -1.00 -15.89 -13.14
C ARG A 170 0.01 -14.80 -13.54
N VAL A 171 -0.27 -13.58 -13.12
CA VAL A 171 0.50 -12.40 -13.49
C VAL A 171 1.09 -11.74 -12.25
N ALA A 172 2.39 -11.46 -12.28
CA ALA A 172 3.04 -10.59 -11.32
C ALA A 172 3.15 -9.16 -11.90
N VAL A 173 3.00 -8.16 -11.03
CA VAL A 173 3.11 -6.74 -11.41
C VAL A 173 3.95 -5.99 -10.37
N LEU A 174 4.79 -5.08 -10.85
CA LEU A 174 5.50 -4.12 -10.03
C LEU A 174 5.64 -2.82 -10.83
N GLY A 175 5.04 -1.73 -10.31
CA GLY A 175 5.11 -0.40 -10.92
C GLY A 175 6.51 0.18 -10.83
N GLY A 176 6.90 0.95 -11.86
CA GLY A 176 8.25 1.47 -11.98
C GLY A 176 9.29 0.40 -12.27
N ALA A 177 10.51 0.59 -11.79
CA ALA A 177 11.62 -0.33 -11.99
C ALA A 177 11.59 -1.49 -10.99
N GLY A 178 11.55 -2.72 -11.48
CA GLY A 178 11.51 -3.93 -10.64
C GLY A 178 11.96 -5.20 -11.37
N SER A 179 12.71 -5.05 -12.47
CA SER A 179 13.12 -6.17 -13.31
C SER A 179 14.01 -7.20 -12.60
N GLU A 180 14.71 -6.81 -11.53
CA GLU A 180 15.52 -7.67 -10.68
C GLU A 180 14.70 -8.75 -9.94
N PHE A 181 13.39 -8.54 -9.78
CA PHE A 181 12.52 -9.51 -9.11
C PHE A 181 11.88 -10.55 -10.03
N ALA A 182 12.28 -10.61 -11.31
CA ALA A 182 11.75 -11.56 -12.29
C ALA A 182 11.91 -13.02 -11.84
N ALA A 183 13.05 -13.38 -11.26
CA ALA A 183 13.27 -14.73 -10.74
C ALA A 183 12.34 -15.07 -9.57
N LEU A 184 12.08 -14.11 -8.67
CA LEU A 184 11.14 -14.27 -7.57
C LEU A 184 9.70 -14.39 -8.08
N ALA A 185 9.30 -13.58 -9.06
CA ALA A 185 7.99 -13.68 -9.69
C ALA A 185 7.77 -15.08 -10.28
N LYS A 186 8.77 -15.61 -11.00
CA LYS A 186 8.72 -16.99 -11.52
C LYS A 186 8.64 -18.02 -10.42
N ALA A 187 9.43 -17.89 -9.35
CA ALA A 187 9.42 -18.83 -8.22
C ALA A 187 8.06 -18.84 -7.49
N LYS A 188 7.34 -17.72 -7.50
CA LYS A 188 5.96 -17.60 -6.97
C LYS A 188 4.89 -18.06 -7.97
N GLY A 189 5.29 -18.59 -9.12
CA GLY A 189 4.39 -19.19 -10.10
C GLY A 189 3.80 -18.19 -11.10
N ALA A 190 4.42 -17.04 -11.31
CA ALA A 190 4.01 -16.15 -12.39
C ALA A 190 4.30 -16.77 -13.77
N ASP A 191 3.34 -16.66 -14.68
CA ASP A 191 3.50 -16.96 -16.10
C ASP A 191 3.98 -15.72 -16.85
N LEU A 192 3.52 -14.54 -16.42
CA LEU A 192 3.90 -13.23 -16.94
C LEU A 192 4.27 -12.28 -15.80
N TYR A 193 5.31 -11.46 -16.04
CA TYR A 193 5.70 -10.39 -15.14
C TYR A 193 5.71 -9.05 -15.86
N LEU A 194 4.93 -8.09 -15.35
CA LEU A 194 4.87 -6.72 -15.85
C LEU A 194 5.63 -5.79 -14.89
N THR A 195 6.55 -5.01 -15.43
CA THR A 195 7.29 -3.96 -14.73
C THR A 195 7.69 -2.85 -15.69
N GLY A 196 8.42 -1.84 -15.25
CA GLY A 196 9.05 -0.82 -16.08
C GLY A 196 10.58 -0.94 -16.09
N ASP A 197 11.23 -0.13 -16.93
CA ASP A 197 12.69 0.04 -17.01
C ASP A 197 13.46 -1.28 -17.18
N LEU A 198 12.92 -2.19 -17.98
CA LEU A 198 13.48 -3.52 -18.19
C LEU A 198 14.83 -3.45 -18.96
N LYS A 199 15.89 -3.94 -18.31
CA LYS A 199 17.21 -4.02 -18.92
C LYS A 199 17.40 -5.30 -19.71
N TYR A 200 18.32 -5.26 -20.67
CA TYR A 200 18.56 -6.35 -21.63
C TYR A 200 18.87 -7.70 -20.94
N HIS A 201 19.81 -7.70 -19.99
CA HIS A 201 20.25 -8.95 -19.35
C HIS A 201 19.16 -9.54 -18.45
N GLU A 202 18.39 -8.71 -17.74
CA GLU A 202 17.28 -9.13 -16.92
C GLU A 202 16.15 -9.73 -17.78
N ALA A 203 15.86 -9.13 -18.95
CA ALA A 203 14.94 -9.69 -19.93
C ALA A 203 15.41 -11.07 -20.47
N GLN A 204 16.70 -11.20 -20.74
CA GLN A 204 17.30 -12.45 -21.20
C GLN A 204 17.19 -13.55 -20.14
N ASP A 205 17.48 -13.22 -18.88
CA ASP A 205 17.44 -14.17 -17.78
C ASP A 205 16.00 -14.59 -17.46
N ALA A 206 15.05 -13.67 -17.45
CA ALA A 206 13.62 -13.98 -17.31
C ALA A 206 13.14 -14.93 -18.42
N SER A 207 13.53 -14.68 -19.67
CA SER A 207 13.19 -15.53 -20.81
C SER A 207 13.77 -16.96 -20.65
N ARG A 208 15.01 -17.08 -20.15
CA ARG A 208 15.65 -18.38 -19.88
C ARG A 208 14.93 -19.18 -18.77
N LEU A 209 14.33 -18.48 -17.82
CA LEU A 209 13.50 -19.08 -16.77
C LEU A 209 12.10 -19.53 -17.27
N GLY A 210 11.80 -19.28 -18.54
CA GLY A 210 10.47 -19.53 -19.10
C GLY A 210 9.39 -18.60 -18.54
N LEU A 211 9.75 -17.37 -18.20
CA LEU A 211 8.85 -16.31 -17.79
C LEU A 211 8.65 -15.35 -18.98
N LEU A 212 7.39 -15.05 -19.29
CA LEU A 212 7.10 -13.94 -20.19
C LEU A 212 7.22 -12.64 -19.37
N ILE A 213 8.14 -11.76 -19.76
CA ILE A 213 8.33 -10.49 -19.08
C ILE A 213 8.00 -9.32 -20.01
N ALA A 214 7.24 -8.35 -19.50
CA ALA A 214 6.80 -7.18 -20.24
C ALA A 214 7.31 -5.89 -19.59
N ASP A 215 7.83 -5.01 -20.42
CA ASP A 215 8.22 -3.65 -20.05
C ASP A 215 7.07 -2.70 -20.42
N GLY A 216 6.29 -2.34 -19.42
CA GLY A 216 5.16 -1.43 -19.56
C GLY A 216 5.56 0.05 -19.49
N GLY A 217 6.85 0.34 -19.28
CA GLY A 217 7.35 1.69 -19.02
C GLY A 217 7.04 2.16 -17.58
N HIS A 218 7.93 2.99 -17.04
CA HIS A 218 7.81 3.51 -15.68
C HIS A 218 6.51 4.29 -15.49
N PHE A 219 6.27 5.26 -16.37
CA PHE A 219 5.13 6.16 -16.32
C PHE A 219 3.78 5.41 -16.35
N TYR A 220 3.59 4.46 -17.27
CA TYR A 220 2.30 3.79 -17.45
C TYR A 220 1.98 2.79 -16.32
N THR A 221 3.01 2.19 -15.73
CA THR A 221 2.83 1.25 -14.61
C THR A 221 2.56 1.94 -13.28
N GLU A 222 2.91 3.22 -13.14
CA GLU A 222 2.68 4.01 -11.93
C GLU A 222 1.51 4.97 -12.03
N ARG A 223 1.23 5.58 -13.20
CA ARG A 223 0.15 6.58 -13.33
C ARG A 223 -1.23 6.08 -12.91
N VAL A 224 -1.42 4.77 -12.86
CA VAL A 224 -2.67 4.13 -12.39
C VAL A 224 -3.04 4.52 -10.96
N ILE A 225 -2.07 4.97 -10.16
CA ILE A 225 -2.30 5.42 -8.79
C ILE A 225 -3.07 6.75 -8.73
N VAL A 226 -2.94 7.61 -9.73
CA VAL A 226 -3.53 8.97 -9.69
C VAL A 226 -5.05 8.92 -9.48
N PRO A 227 -5.85 8.24 -10.32
CA PRO A 227 -7.28 8.16 -10.09
C PRO A 227 -7.65 7.35 -8.83
N ALA A 228 -6.87 6.35 -8.47
CA ALA A 228 -7.10 5.54 -7.28
C ALA A 228 -6.91 6.38 -6.00
N LEU A 229 -5.82 7.14 -5.93
CA LEU A 229 -5.53 8.04 -4.81
C LEU A 229 -6.54 9.18 -4.73
N ALA A 230 -6.89 9.80 -5.86
CA ALA A 230 -7.89 10.86 -5.91
C ALA A 230 -9.26 10.37 -5.40
N LYS A 231 -9.69 9.18 -5.81
CA LYS A 231 -10.93 8.57 -5.29
C LYS A 231 -10.85 8.38 -3.77
N ARG A 232 -9.74 7.86 -3.25
CA ARG A 232 -9.55 7.65 -1.81
C ARG A 232 -9.57 8.96 -1.03
N LEU A 233 -8.91 10.01 -1.54
CA LEU A 233 -8.92 11.34 -0.92
C LEU A 233 -10.32 11.95 -0.90
N ARG A 234 -11.09 11.84 -1.98
CA ARG A 234 -12.49 12.30 -2.02
C ARG A 234 -13.37 11.57 -1.00
N THR A 235 -13.22 10.25 -0.91
CA THR A 235 -13.96 9.45 0.05
C THR A 235 -13.61 9.86 1.47
N TYR A 236 -12.32 9.96 1.80
CA TYR A 236 -11.86 10.37 3.12
C TYR A 236 -12.33 11.79 3.50
N ALA A 237 -12.25 12.74 2.57
CA ALA A 237 -12.74 14.10 2.78
C ALA A 237 -14.24 14.14 3.08
N ALA A 238 -15.05 13.36 2.35
CA ALA A 238 -16.48 13.28 2.58
C ALA A 238 -16.82 12.67 3.95
N GLU A 239 -16.12 11.60 4.35
CA GLU A 239 -16.30 10.93 5.65
C GLU A 239 -15.97 11.86 6.84
N HIS A 240 -15.03 12.80 6.64
CA HIS A 240 -14.58 13.74 7.67
C HIS A 240 -15.20 15.14 7.55
N GLY A 241 -16.13 15.32 6.60
CA GLY A 241 -16.81 16.61 6.39
C GLY A 241 -15.87 17.73 5.91
N TRP A 242 -14.79 17.38 5.20
CA TRP A 242 -13.86 18.38 4.65
C TRP A 242 -14.37 18.93 3.32
N GLU A 243 -14.50 20.23 3.26
CA GLU A 243 -14.87 20.97 2.04
C GLU A 243 -13.61 21.24 1.19
N ILE A 244 -13.10 20.20 0.52
CA ILE A 244 -11.94 20.28 -0.37
C ILE A 244 -12.27 19.79 -1.76
N GLU A 245 -11.61 20.35 -2.76
CA GLU A 245 -11.64 19.86 -4.14
C GLU A 245 -10.39 19.02 -4.40
N VAL A 246 -10.57 17.82 -4.94
CA VAL A 246 -9.46 16.93 -5.35
C VAL A 246 -9.38 16.92 -6.87
N ILE A 247 -8.32 17.52 -7.40
CA ILE A 247 -8.07 17.68 -8.84
C ILE A 247 -6.99 16.66 -9.27
N GLU A 248 -7.27 15.91 -10.32
CA GLU A 248 -6.31 15.01 -10.94
C GLU A 248 -5.57 15.75 -12.08
N ASP A 249 -4.23 15.67 -12.11
CA ASP A 249 -3.49 16.20 -13.26
C ASP A 249 -3.58 15.22 -14.45
N SER A 250 -4.41 15.60 -15.43
CA SER A 250 -4.57 14.83 -16.68
C SER A 250 -3.54 15.20 -17.75
N ARG A 251 -2.66 16.18 -17.50
CA ARG A 251 -1.69 16.69 -18.48
C ARG A 251 -0.34 15.98 -18.39
N ALA A 252 -0.12 15.19 -17.32
CA ALA A 252 1.09 14.41 -17.19
C ALA A 252 1.22 13.40 -18.34
N GLU A 253 2.34 13.44 -19.00
CA GLU A 253 2.69 12.57 -20.13
C GLU A 253 4.04 11.91 -19.87
N ASP A 254 4.26 10.75 -20.49
CA ASP A 254 5.58 10.14 -20.48
C ASP A 254 6.62 11.09 -21.09
N ILE A 255 7.78 11.19 -20.43
CA ILE A 255 8.92 11.98 -20.96
C ILE A 255 9.55 11.35 -22.19
N PHE A 256 9.44 10.03 -22.33
CA PHE A 256 9.92 9.33 -23.52
C PHE A 256 8.93 9.45 -24.68
N ARG A 257 9.46 9.62 -25.87
CA ARG A 257 8.69 9.68 -27.11
C ARG A 257 9.13 8.54 -28.00
N GLU A 258 8.19 7.97 -28.70
CA GLU A 258 8.43 6.90 -29.66
C GLU A 258 8.28 7.44 -31.08
N VAL A 259 9.08 6.90 -32.02
CA VAL A 259 9.07 7.27 -33.43
C VAL A 259 8.44 6.18 -34.27
#